data_94e6bcd0bdd705346bbb86a2830c45eb
#
_entry.id   94e6bcd0bdd705346bbb86a2830c45eb
#
_cell.length_a   1.000
_cell.length_b   1.000
_cell.length_c   1.000
_cell.angle_alpha   90.00
_cell.angle_beta   90.00
_cell.angle_gamma   90.00
#
_symmetry.space_group_name_H-M   'P 1'
#
loop_
_entity.id
_entity.type
_entity.pdbx_description
1 polymer ?
#
loop_
_entity_poly.entity_id
_entity_poly.type
_entity_poly.pdbx_seq_one_letter_code
_entity_poly.pdbx_strand_id
1 'polypeptide(L)'
;GAPYWHSCSEFWFSTETDPIVETGGNGRNRFFYGYTENRNSGIKEVMKTRMKRGSKTKEDDPDYWETSKPIKRDGMIASKRNDPVKRDVIYIDFRAEVSAFDKIFHFSKGNLNEKKALLRSRSKYLNRLFNGEAMRFPGQPDDKVGTVIELSEDNRKIIGNILGKEYVNIKIAEHSLFKNIGTSIYVKTKTSSLYSEANAGSGEVAVIQLVKKIEDASEYSLILLDEPEVSIHPGAQEKLKMYLLDAIIRKKLQIVISTHSPILIKDMPNEAIKLYITNERGKFEVKGDINYQEAFFDLEESVDEKKIIFCEDFAAKKLIDNILIRIEKEQFFDVEYNPGGEKTLITKYLPSFTVHELFREKIFMILDGDMKTGYTFEEEKLTVVQQKDSTYLNNCVKSAYGTEVEVYVDGGAGGSRDDQKCDAYLRYLRYYNKNVYYLPDGLIPELILLESSYVEKEFSHVLKKYDSVDNFNAKKVICDISKEDYGNEDHINDVIARLAYKWSIEDGPKQIYFIKMLNEIFEK
;
A
#
# COMPACT_ATOMS: atom_id res chain seq x y z
N GLY A 1 25.35 22.98 10.85
CA GLY A 1 24.07 22.41 11.12
C GLY A 1 23.01 23.14 10.32
N ALA A 2 22.45 22.49 9.32
CA ALA A 2 21.39 23.08 8.53
C ALA A 2 20.15 23.31 9.40
N PRO A 3 19.53 24.46 9.33
CA PRO A 3 18.33 24.76 10.06
C PRO A 3 17.10 24.30 9.25
N TYR A 4 16.91 22.99 9.13
CA TYR A 4 15.65 22.46 8.62
C TYR A 4 14.79 21.98 9.78
N TRP A 5 14.44 22.88 10.66
CA TRP A 5 13.38 22.59 11.59
C TRP A 5 12.48 23.80 11.61
N HIS A 6 11.34 23.59 11.02
CA HIS A 6 10.23 24.48 11.19
C HIS A 6 9.60 24.12 12.54
N SER A 7 9.78 24.97 13.52
CA SER A 7 8.96 24.85 14.71
C SER A 7 7.56 25.29 14.32
N CYS A 8 6.63 24.34 14.23
CA CYS A 8 5.24 24.69 14.03
C CYS A 8 4.69 25.58 15.15
N SER A 9 5.31 25.57 16.32
CA SER A 9 4.96 26.44 17.45
C SER A 9 5.19 27.94 17.19
N GLU A 10 5.92 28.30 16.16
CA GLU A 10 6.11 29.70 15.73
C GLU A 10 4.98 30.20 14.83
N PHE A 11 4.15 29.30 14.32
CA PHE A 11 3.00 29.64 13.50
C PHE A 11 1.77 29.71 14.39
N TRP A 12 0.96 30.76 14.24
CA TRP A 12 -0.19 30.92 15.09
C TRP A 12 -1.19 29.76 14.91
N PHE A 13 -1.82 29.28 15.97
CA PHE A 13 -2.59 28.06 16.15
C PHE A 13 -1.78 26.74 16.22
N SER A 14 -0.52 26.70 15.83
CA SER A 14 0.22 25.43 15.84
C SER A 14 0.67 25.00 17.23
N THR A 15 0.70 25.91 18.20
CA THR A 15 1.01 25.58 19.60
C THR A 15 -0.02 24.66 20.26
N GLU A 16 -1.26 24.63 19.77
CA GLU A 16 -2.30 23.72 20.25
C GLU A 16 -2.15 22.31 19.65
N THR A 17 -1.72 22.22 18.38
CA THR A 17 -1.54 20.96 17.67
C THR A 17 -0.15 20.36 17.83
N ASP A 18 0.86 21.19 18.12
CA ASP A 18 2.25 20.78 18.31
C ASP A 18 2.83 21.36 19.62
N PRO A 19 2.29 21.01 20.79
CA PRO A 19 2.70 21.58 22.08
C PRO A 19 4.11 21.12 22.47
N ILE A 20 4.85 21.97 23.17
CA ILE A 20 6.17 21.63 23.72
C ILE A 20 6.07 20.57 24.81
N VAL A 21 4.97 20.56 25.53
CA VAL A 21 4.65 19.64 26.63
C VAL A 21 3.51 18.72 26.20
N GLU A 22 3.64 17.42 26.48
CA GLU A 22 2.55 16.47 26.22
C GLU A 22 1.23 16.94 26.84
N THR A 23 0.17 16.92 26.04
CA THR A 23 -1.18 17.28 26.51
C THR A 23 -1.64 16.27 27.58
N GLY A 24 -1.85 16.74 28.81
CA GLY A 24 -2.26 15.89 29.94
C GLY A 24 -1.14 15.05 30.58
N GLY A 25 0.12 15.28 30.21
CA GLY A 25 1.29 14.59 30.76
C GLY A 25 2.27 15.49 31.51
N ASN A 26 3.07 14.91 32.37
CA ASN A 26 4.15 15.58 33.10
C ASN A 26 5.47 15.63 32.31
N GLY A 27 5.43 15.49 30.98
CA GLY A 27 6.61 15.34 30.15
C GLY A 27 6.65 16.29 28.96
N ARG A 28 7.83 16.50 28.40
CA ARG A 28 8.02 17.22 27.15
C ARG A 28 7.86 16.25 25.97
N ASN A 29 7.42 16.75 24.82
CA ASN A 29 7.37 15.96 23.58
C ASN A 29 8.76 15.41 23.27
N ARG A 30 8.81 14.15 22.93
CA ARG A 30 10.05 13.41 22.67
C ARG A 30 9.82 12.26 21.71
N PHE A 31 10.87 11.89 21.03
CA PHE A 31 10.94 10.67 20.23
C PHE A 31 12.32 10.03 20.38
N PHE A 32 12.41 8.76 20.08
CA PHE A 32 13.70 8.08 20.00
C PHE A 32 13.79 7.22 18.74
N TYR A 33 15.00 6.94 18.34
CA TYR A 33 15.31 6.02 17.25
C TYR A 33 16.54 5.20 17.58
N GLY A 34 16.61 4.00 16.97
CA GLY A 34 17.77 3.12 17.05
C GLY A 34 18.57 3.13 15.76
N TYR A 35 19.89 2.96 15.86
CA TYR A 35 20.77 2.75 14.71
C TYR A 35 21.91 1.81 15.07
N THR A 36 22.50 1.18 14.04
CA THR A 36 23.71 0.37 14.14
C THR A 36 24.83 1.04 13.36
N GLU A 37 26.05 1.07 13.90
CA GLU A 37 27.21 1.62 13.19
C GLU A 37 27.74 0.66 12.14
N ASN A 38 27.63 -0.63 12.41
CA ASN A 38 27.96 -1.72 11.48
C ASN A 38 27.09 -2.95 11.78
N ARG A 39 27.12 -3.96 10.90
CA ARG A 39 26.30 -5.17 11.02
C ARG A 39 26.51 -5.95 12.34
N ASN A 40 27.65 -5.81 12.98
CA ASN A 40 28.02 -6.52 14.20
C ASN A 40 27.90 -5.67 15.46
N SER A 41 27.57 -4.38 15.33
CA SER A 41 27.38 -3.51 16.49
C SER A 41 25.96 -3.64 17.06
N GLY A 42 25.83 -3.57 18.37
CA GLY A 42 24.52 -3.48 19.01
C GLY A 42 23.78 -2.19 18.59
N ILE A 43 22.46 -2.21 18.78
CA ILE A 43 21.62 -1.04 18.51
C ILE A 43 21.96 0.07 19.50
N LYS A 44 22.24 1.26 18.99
CA LYS A 44 22.38 2.51 19.75
C LYS A 44 21.10 3.29 19.65
N GLU A 45 20.47 3.58 20.77
CA GLU A 45 19.24 4.37 20.83
C GLU A 45 19.55 5.82 21.19
N VAL A 46 18.94 6.74 20.47
CA VAL A 46 19.07 8.19 20.66
C VAL A 46 17.73 8.80 21.00
N MET A 47 17.63 9.44 22.16
CA MET A 47 16.45 10.19 22.56
C MET A 47 16.57 11.66 22.13
N LYS A 48 15.53 12.18 21.52
CA LYS A 48 15.34 13.61 21.24
C LYS A 48 14.17 14.15 22.06
N THR A 49 14.40 15.22 22.78
CA THR A 49 13.38 15.89 23.60
C THR A 49 13.24 17.34 23.13
N ARG A 50 12.01 17.79 22.99
CA ARG A 50 11.72 19.16 22.61
C ARG A 50 11.96 20.11 23.78
N MET A 51 12.77 21.13 23.55
CA MET A 51 13.20 22.07 24.56
C MET A 51 12.86 23.50 24.12
N LYS A 52 12.37 24.30 25.07
CA LYS A 52 12.26 25.75 24.90
C LYS A 52 13.52 26.40 25.45
N ARG A 53 14.14 27.34 24.72
CA ARG A 53 15.24 28.13 25.24
C ARG A 53 14.77 28.95 26.43
N GLY A 54 15.60 28.99 27.47
CA GLY A 54 15.24 29.58 28.75
C GLY A 54 14.93 31.07 28.67
N SER A 55 14.00 31.49 29.47
CA SER A 55 13.29 32.75 29.53
C SER A 55 14.09 34.03 29.84
N LYS A 56 15.40 34.04 29.73
CA LYS A 56 16.20 35.25 30.01
C LYS A 56 16.57 36.09 28.80
N THR A 57 16.31 35.60 27.62
CA THR A 57 16.65 36.28 26.37
C THR A 57 15.52 36.11 25.39
N LYS A 58 14.80 37.16 25.15
CA LYS A 58 13.82 37.38 24.07
C LYS A 58 12.66 36.36 23.99
N GLU A 59 11.44 36.89 23.95
CA GLU A 59 10.21 36.15 23.70
C GLU A 59 10.23 35.34 22.39
N ASP A 60 11.19 35.59 21.50
CA ASP A 60 11.32 35.05 20.14
C ASP A 60 12.31 33.88 20.00
N ASP A 61 12.83 33.29 21.08
CA ASP A 61 13.76 32.16 20.96
C ASP A 61 13.01 30.87 20.57
N PRO A 62 13.30 30.28 19.40
CA PRO A 62 12.58 29.11 18.91
C PRO A 62 12.85 27.85 19.74
N ASP A 63 11.90 26.94 19.72
CA ASP A 63 12.07 25.59 20.24
C ASP A 63 13.16 24.84 19.50
N TYR A 64 13.76 23.85 20.16
CA TYR A 64 14.75 22.98 19.53
C TYR A 64 14.69 21.56 20.10
N TRP A 65 15.18 20.62 19.31
CA TRP A 65 15.29 19.22 19.71
C TRP A 65 16.67 18.93 20.26
N GLU A 66 16.75 18.63 21.55
CA GLU A 66 18.00 18.28 22.23
C GLU A 66 18.14 16.77 22.39
N THR A 67 19.37 16.27 22.24
CA THR A 67 19.68 14.88 22.60
C THR A 67 19.70 14.75 24.11
N SER A 68 18.83 13.93 24.66
CA SER A 68 18.64 13.74 26.10
C SER A 68 18.98 12.32 26.57
N LYS A 69 18.88 12.08 27.88
CA LYS A 69 19.11 10.76 28.44
C LYS A 69 17.96 9.82 28.06
N PRO A 70 18.25 8.51 27.84
CA PRO A 70 17.23 7.51 27.57
C PRO A 70 16.19 7.44 28.70
N ILE A 71 14.95 7.11 28.36
CA ILE A 71 13.84 6.95 29.30
C ILE A 71 13.28 5.54 29.16
N LYS A 72 13.51 4.69 30.13
CA LYS A 72 13.10 3.28 30.10
C LYS A 72 11.59 3.07 30.01
N ARG A 73 10.79 3.94 30.61
CA ARG A 73 9.31 3.87 30.53
C ARG A 73 8.78 4.05 29.11
N ASP A 74 9.58 4.64 28.21
CA ASP A 74 9.23 4.83 26.81
C ASP A 74 9.67 3.65 25.92
N GLY A 75 10.08 2.52 26.54
CA GLY A 75 10.50 1.30 25.81
C GLY A 75 11.97 1.27 25.41
N MET A 76 12.78 2.24 25.82
CA MET A 76 14.21 2.27 25.50
C MET A 76 15.01 1.23 26.29
N ILE A 77 15.95 0.59 25.62
CA ILE A 77 16.89 -0.39 26.20
C ILE A 77 18.17 0.32 26.66
N ALA A 78 18.58 1.38 25.97
CA ALA A 78 19.82 2.09 26.28
C ALA A 78 19.82 2.63 27.71
N SER A 79 20.97 2.51 28.37
CA SER A 79 21.20 3.05 29.72
C SER A 79 21.96 4.38 29.72
N LYS A 80 22.60 4.71 28.62
CA LYS A 80 23.44 5.91 28.46
C LYS A 80 22.99 6.72 27.25
N ARG A 81 23.23 8.02 27.29
CA ARG A 81 23.06 8.92 26.15
C ARG A 81 24.03 8.51 25.04
N ASN A 82 23.49 8.26 23.85
CA ASN A 82 24.26 8.05 22.63
C ASN A 82 24.24 9.32 21.77
N ASP A 83 25.28 9.47 20.96
CA ASP A 83 25.32 10.54 19.97
C ASP A 83 24.34 10.27 18.82
N PRO A 84 23.79 11.30 18.19
CA PRO A 84 22.99 11.14 16.98
C PRO A 84 23.78 10.46 15.87
N VAL A 85 23.08 9.66 15.08
CA VAL A 85 23.68 9.04 13.89
C VAL A 85 24.25 10.13 12.96
N LYS A 86 25.49 9.94 12.49
CA LYS A 86 26.10 10.80 11.48
C LYS A 86 25.69 10.28 10.11
N ARG A 87 24.66 10.87 9.53
CA ARG A 87 24.10 10.51 8.24
C ARG A 87 23.59 11.76 7.54
N ASP A 88 23.76 11.81 6.24
CA ASP A 88 23.15 12.87 5.43
C ASP A 88 21.64 12.66 5.38
N VAL A 89 20.88 13.72 5.59
CA VAL A 89 19.43 13.75 5.50
C VAL A 89 19.02 14.74 4.43
N ILE A 90 18.28 14.27 3.44
CA ILE A 90 17.78 15.08 2.33
C ILE A 90 16.25 15.10 2.43
N TYR A 91 15.70 16.28 2.62
CA TYR A 91 14.25 16.50 2.62
C TYR A 91 13.83 17.11 1.29
N ILE A 92 12.80 16.55 0.68
CA ILE A 92 12.23 17.00 -0.59
C ILE A 92 10.72 17.07 -0.44
N ASP A 93 10.20 18.28 -0.44
CA ASP A 93 8.78 18.57 -0.45
C ASP A 93 8.38 19.01 -1.87
N PHE A 94 7.59 18.19 -2.57
CA PHE A 94 7.17 18.48 -3.94
C PHE A 94 6.33 19.74 -4.05
N ARG A 95 5.62 20.12 -2.99
CA ARG A 95 4.85 21.37 -2.92
C ARG A 95 5.76 22.60 -2.81
N ALA A 96 6.93 22.44 -2.24
CA ALA A 96 7.90 23.50 -2.02
C ALA A 96 8.97 23.63 -3.13
N GLU A 97 9.06 22.63 -4.02
CA GLU A 97 9.98 22.66 -5.18
C GLU A 97 9.47 23.61 -6.27
N VAL A 98 9.23 24.86 -5.86
CA VAL A 98 8.71 25.93 -6.71
C VAL A 98 9.87 26.61 -7.43
N SER A 99 9.74 26.77 -8.73
CA SER A 99 10.78 27.41 -9.56
C SER A 99 11.01 28.87 -9.21
N ALA A 100 12.17 29.40 -9.62
CA ALA A 100 12.44 30.83 -9.43
C ALA A 100 11.45 31.71 -10.19
N PHE A 101 10.99 31.26 -11.36
CA PHE A 101 9.94 31.95 -12.12
C PHE A 101 8.63 32.04 -11.32
N ASP A 102 8.15 30.91 -10.79
CA ASP A 102 6.88 30.88 -10.05
C ASP A 102 6.95 31.74 -8.79
N LYS A 103 8.06 31.66 -8.04
CA LYS A 103 8.28 32.49 -6.84
C LYS A 103 8.14 33.98 -7.15
N ILE A 104 8.61 34.44 -8.31
CA ILE A 104 8.49 35.84 -8.71
C ILE A 104 7.11 36.16 -9.26
N PHE A 105 6.67 35.35 -10.21
CA PHE A 105 5.43 35.64 -10.94
C PHE A 105 4.20 35.58 -10.02
N HIS A 106 4.14 34.59 -9.17
CA HIS A 106 2.99 34.38 -8.31
C HIS A 106 3.12 35.05 -6.93
N PHE A 107 4.30 35.02 -6.31
CA PHE A 107 4.45 35.39 -4.89
C PHE A 107 5.16 36.72 -4.65
N SER A 108 5.82 37.34 -5.65
CA SER A 108 6.46 38.65 -5.43
C SER A 108 5.44 39.78 -5.33
N LYS A 109 5.79 40.83 -4.57
CA LYS A 109 5.03 42.09 -4.52
C LYS A 109 5.19 42.85 -5.85
N GLY A 110 4.20 43.67 -6.20
CA GLY A 110 4.20 44.49 -7.41
C GLY A 110 3.10 44.13 -8.40
N ASN A 111 2.80 45.04 -9.30
CA ASN A 111 1.83 44.83 -10.37
C ASN A 111 2.41 43.95 -11.50
N LEU A 112 1.57 43.48 -12.41
CA LEU A 112 1.97 42.58 -13.48
C LEU A 112 3.07 43.17 -14.39
N ASN A 113 3.06 44.47 -14.64
CA ASN A 113 4.06 45.13 -15.49
C ASN A 113 5.43 45.16 -14.80
N GLU A 114 5.47 45.43 -13.51
CA GLU A 114 6.70 45.39 -12.70
C GLU A 114 7.29 43.97 -12.65
N LYS A 115 6.45 42.96 -12.42
CA LYS A 115 6.86 41.56 -12.46
C LYS A 115 7.44 41.17 -13.82
N LYS A 116 6.77 41.51 -14.91
CA LYS A 116 7.24 41.29 -16.28
C LYS A 116 8.57 42.01 -16.57
N ALA A 117 8.72 43.25 -16.11
CA ALA A 117 9.96 44.02 -16.29
C ALA A 117 11.14 43.35 -15.53
N LEU A 118 10.88 42.90 -14.30
CA LEU A 118 11.85 42.17 -13.49
C LEU A 118 12.28 40.87 -14.18
N LEU A 119 11.32 40.06 -14.61
CA LEU A 119 11.61 38.80 -15.32
C LEU A 119 12.42 39.05 -16.59
N ARG A 120 12.05 40.02 -17.43
CA ARG A 120 12.82 40.36 -18.64
C ARG A 120 14.26 40.79 -18.33
N SER A 121 14.45 41.58 -17.28
CA SER A 121 15.81 42.05 -16.92
C SER A 121 16.67 40.89 -16.42
N ARG A 122 16.09 39.94 -15.64
CA ARG A 122 16.81 38.83 -15.05
C ARG A 122 17.03 37.66 -16.02
N SER A 123 16.11 37.40 -16.91
CA SER A 123 16.21 36.32 -17.91
C SER A 123 17.45 36.50 -18.82
N LYS A 124 17.86 37.74 -19.10
CA LYS A 124 19.10 38.01 -19.83
C LYS A 124 20.34 37.48 -19.12
N TYR A 125 20.36 37.58 -17.81
CA TYR A 125 21.48 37.07 -16.98
C TYR A 125 21.45 35.57 -16.90
N LEU A 126 20.24 34.95 -16.71
CA LEU A 126 20.12 33.51 -16.73
C LEU A 126 20.55 32.92 -18.07
N ASN A 127 20.15 33.51 -19.18
CA ASN A 127 20.56 33.06 -20.52
C ASN A 127 22.08 33.06 -20.69
N ARG A 128 22.73 34.14 -20.27
CA ARG A 128 24.20 34.24 -20.30
C ARG A 128 24.86 33.22 -19.37
N LEU A 129 24.31 33.01 -18.17
CA LEU A 129 24.76 31.99 -17.23
C LEU A 129 24.70 30.59 -17.83
N PHE A 130 23.58 30.22 -18.45
CA PHE A 130 23.41 28.91 -19.11
C PHE A 130 24.34 28.74 -20.34
N ASN A 131 24.77 29.83 -20.95
CA ASN A 131 25.76 29.83 -22.02
C ASN A 131 27.22 29.79 -21.54
N GLY A 132 27.44 29.69 -20.21
CA GLY A 132 28.79 29.56 -19.64
C GLY A 132 29.50 30.89 -19.40
N GLU A 133 28.82 32.03 -19.53
CA GLU A 133 29.38 33.31 -19.22
C GLU A 133 29.43 33.54 -17.71
N ALA A 134 30.62 33.79 -17.14
CA ALA A 134 30.77 34.17 -15.75
C ALA A 134 30.14 35.55 -15.49
N MET A 135 29.24 35.66 -14.53
CA MET A 135 28.54 36.92 -14.28
C MET A 135 28.54 37.32 -12.81
N ARG A 136 28.86 38.58 -12.57
CA ARG A 136 28.52 39.29 -11.34
C ARG A 136 27.28 40.14 -11.60
N PHE A 137 26.35 40.15 -10.68
CA PHE A 137 25.18 40.99 -10.77
C PHE A 137 25.58 42.42 -10.35
N PRO A 138 25.32 43.46 -11.20
CA PRO A 138 25.72 44.83 -10.86
C PRO A 138 25.01 45.30 -9.59
N GLY A 139 25.79 45.78 -8.63
CA GLY A 139 25.28 46.43 -7.41
C GLY A 139 25.15 45.55 -6.16
N GLN A 140 25.58 44.30 -6.20
CA GLN A 140 25.64 43.44 -5.01
C GLN A 140 27.02 42.80 -4.87
N PRO A 141 27.73 43.02 -3.76
CA PRO A 141 29.13 42.58 -3.61
C PRO A 141 29.33 41.07 -3.53
N ASP A 142 28.30 40.33 -3.13
CA ASP A 142 28.36 38.88 -2.87
C ASP A 142 27.54 38.02 -3.83
N ASP A 143 27.03 38.60 -4.93
CA ASP A 143 26.29 37.83 -5.93
C ASP A 143 27.23 36.93 -6.74
N LYS A 144 27.57 35.84 -6.15
CA LYS A 144 27.94 34.65 -6.90
C LYS A 144 26.67 34.17 -7.58
N VAL A 145 26.46 34.60 -8.81
CA VAL A 145 25.53 33.93 -9.70
C VAL A 145 25.98 32.47 -9.73
N GLY A 146 25.12 31.56 -9.24
CA GLY A 146 25.48 30.21 -8.91
C GLY A 146 26.10 29.41 -10.05
N THR A 147 26.51 28.20 -9.76
CA THR A 147 27.04 27.24 -10.73
C THR A 147 25.93 26.66 -11.58
N VAL A 148 26.18 26.54 -12.89
CA VAL A 148 25.33 25.74 -13.78
C VAL A 148 25.82 24.31 -13.73
N ILE A 149 24.89 23.41 -13.45
CA ILE A 149 25.10 21.96 -13.46
C ILE A 149 24.41 21.41 -14.70
N GLU A 150 25.16 20.76 -15.57
CA GLU A 150 24.61 19.98 -16.67
C GLU A 150 24.42 18.53 -16.21
N LEU A 151 23.19 17.99 -16.36
CA LEU A 151 22.89 16.64 -15.93
C LEU A 151 23.55 15.62 -16.86
N SER A 152 24.08 14.56 -16.27
CA SER A 152 24.65 13.43 -17.00
C SER A 152 23.63 12.78 -17.96
N GLU A 153 24.12 12.03 -18.92
CA GLU A 153 23.26 11.27 -19.83
C GLU A 153 22.37 10.29 -19.06
N ASP A 154 22.91 9.64 -18.03
CA ASP A 154 22.16 8.68 -17.22
C ASP A 154 21.04 9.37 -16.43
N ASN A 155 21.30 10.52 -15.82
CA ASN A 155 20.26 11.28 -15.14
C ASN A 155 19.16 11.74 -16.11
N ARG A 156 19.52 12.17 -17.33
CA ARG A 156 18.56 12.54 -18.36
C ARG A 156 17.69 11.35 -18.81
N LYS A 157 18.29 10.15 -18.93
CA LYS A 157 17.56 8.90 -19.23
C LYS A 157 16.58 8.53 -18.12
N ILE A 158 17.00 8.63 -16.85
CA ILE A 158 16.15 8.38 -15.69
C ILE A 158 14.94 9.31 -15.71
N ILE A 159 15.18 10.62 -15.81
CA ILE A 159 14.13 11.65 -15.88
C ILE A 159 13.21 11.39 -17.08
N GLY A 160 13.79 11.05 -18.22
CA GLY A 160 13.06 10.74 -19.44
C GLY A 160 12.17 9.52 -19.31
N ASN A 161 12.64 8.48 -18.64
CA ASN A 161 11.84 7.28 -18.37
C ASN A 161 10.63 7.60 -17.46
N ILE A 162 10.86 8.35 -16.38
CA ILE A 162 9.79 8.75 -15.46
C ILE A 162 8.72 9.57 -16.18
N LEU A 163 9.13 10.60 -16.94
CA LEU A 163 8.22 11.58 -17.53
C LEU A 163 7.73 11.21 -18.95
N GLY A 164 8.25 10.13 -19.54
CA GLY A 164 7.88 9.73 -20.89
C GLY A 164 8.40 10.69 -21.99
N LYS A 165 9.56 11.33 -21.77
CA LYS A 165 10.16 12.30 -22.69
C LYS A 165 11.60 11.94 -23.01
N GLU A 166 12.11 12.30 -24.19
CA GLU A 166 13.52 12.17 -24.55
C GLU A 166 14.25 13.50 -24.40
N TYR A 167 15.12 13.60 -23.40
CA TYR A 167 15.90 14.81 -23.10
C TYR A 167 17.25 14.78 -23.80
N VAL A 168 17.51 15.80 -24.59
CA VAL A 168 18.84 16.04 -25.22
C VAL A 168 19.77 16.74 -24.24
N ASN A 169 19.23 17.73 -23.50
CA ASN A 169 20.00 18.46 -22.50
C ASN A 169 19.10 18.95 -21.38
N ILE A 170 19.62 18.89 -20.15
CA ILE A 170 19.03 19.51 -18.96
C ILE A 170 20.16 20.19 -18.20
N LYS A 171 20.01 21.50 -17.97
CA LYS A 171 20.91 22.28 -17.12
C LYS A 171 20.13 22.88 -15.96
N ILE A 172 20.76 22.95 -14.80
CA ILE A 172 20.19 23.51 -13.56
C ILE A 172 21.10 24.60 -13.09
N ALA A 173 20.56 25.77 -12.78
CA ALA A 173 21.29 26.89 -12.18
C ALA A 173 20.67 27.25 -10.83
N GLU A 174 21.45 27.21 -9.78
CA GLU A 174 21.08 27.79 -8.49
C GLU A 174 21.57 29.23 -8.45
N HIS A 175 20.71 30.17 -8.15
CA HIS A 175 21.05 31.59 -8.22
C HIS A 175 20.24 32.46 -7.24
N SER A 176 20.75 33.65 -6.94
CA SER A 176 20.10 34.65 -6.08
C SER A 176 19.54 35.85 -6.86
N LEU A 177 19.32 35.70 -8.17
CA LEU A 177 18.89 36.79 -9.06
C LEU A 177 17.57 37.48 -8.67
N PHE A 178 16.80 36.87 -7.79
CA PHE A 178 15.49 37.32 -7.42
C PHE A 178 15.33 37.61 -5.91
N LYS A 179 16.39 38.02 -5.26
CA LYS A 179 16.49 38.30 -3.82
C LYS A 179 16.51 37.07 -2.91
N ASN A 180 16.01 35.94 -3.38
CA ASN A 180 16.04 34.67 -2.66
C ASN A 180 16.83 33.67 -3.51
N ILE A 181 17.45 32.69 -2.88
CA ILE A 181 18.04 31.55 -3.57
C ILE A 181 16.92 30.83 -4.32
N GLY A 182 17.07 30.66 -5.62
CA GLY A 182 16.12 30.01 -6.49
C GLY A 182 16.84 29.11 -7.48
N THR A 183 16.08 28.17 -8.02
CA THR A 183 16.58 27.25 -9.04
C THR A 183 15.87 27.56 -10.35
N SER A 184 16.64 27.69 -11.42
CA SER A 184 16.15 27.76 -12.79
C SER A 184 16.64 26.56 -13.59
N ILE A 185 15.83 26.09 -14.51
CA ILE A 185 16.16 24.98 -15.39
C ILE A 185 16.18 25.41 -16.85
N TYR A 186 17.00 24.73 -17.62
CA TYR A 186 17.11 24.83 -19.05
C TYR A 186 16.92 23.43 -19.62
N VAL A 187 15.91 23.25 -20.47
CA VAL A 187 15.52 21.95 -20.97
C VAL A 187 15.47 21.96 -22.48
N LYS A 188 16.02 20.91 -23.11
CA LYS A 188 15.91 20.60 -24.52
C LYS A 188 15.54 19.15 -24.72
N THR A 189 14.43 18.90 -25.37
CA THR A 189 14.00 17.54 -25.77
C THR A 189 14.28 17.31 -27.26
N LYS A 190 14.15 16.08 -27.73
CA LYS A 190 14.30 15.77 -29.18
C LYS A 190 13.22 16.43 -30.03
N THR A 191 12.03 16.60 -29.48
CA THR A 191 10.84 17.06 -30.22
C THR A 191 10.51 18.53 -29.99
N SER A 192 11.11 19.17 -28.98
CA SER A 192 10.82 20.54 -28.60
C SER A 192 12.01 21.46 -28.85
N SER A 193 11.71 22.74 -29.07
CA SER A 193 12.69 23.82 -28.88
C SER A 193 13.06 23.92 -27.39
N LEU A 194 14.12 24.67 -27.14
CA LEU A 194 14.57 25.01 -25.82
C LEU A 194 13.48 25.72 -25.00
N TYR A 195 13.32 25.31 -23.73
CA TYR A 195 12.45 25.99 -22.77
C TYR A 195 13.04 25.99 -21.35
N SER A 196 12.48 26.82 -20.50
CA SER A 196 12.82 26.91 -19.08
C SER A 196 11.64 26.47 -18.21
N GLU A 197 11.81 26.56 -16.89
CA GLU A 197 10.78 26.30 -15.89
C GLU A 197 9.48 27.09 -16.13
N ALA A 198 9.55 28.25 -16.79
CA ALA A 198 8.37 29.04 -17.13
C ALA A 198 7.39 28.32 -18.08
N ASN A 199 7.87 27.32 -18.79
CA ASN A 199 7.10 26.52 -19.74
C ASN A 199 7.12 25.02 -19.41
N ALA A 200 7.93 24.61 -18.45
CA ALA A 200 7.91 23.25 -17.90
C ALA A 200 6.72 23.08 -16.93
N GLY A 201 6.15 21.91 -16.90
CA GLY A 201 5.18 21.58 -15.84
C GLY A 201 5.84 21.53 -14.47
N SER A 202 5.08 21.84 -13.41
CA SER A 202 5.59 21.77 -12.02
C SER A 202 6.15 20.39 -11.67
N GLY A 203 5.45 19.31 -12.07
CA GLY A 203 5.91 17.94 -11.90
C GLY A 203 7.21 17.63 -12.65
N GLU A 204 7.42 18.23 -13.82
CA GLU A 204 8.70 18.08 -14.56
C GLU A 204 9.86 18.71 -13.78
N VAL A 205 9.67 19.91 -13.25
CA VAL A 205 10.67 20.60 -12.43
C VAL A 205 10.99 19.80 -11.18
N ALA A 206 9.95 19.31 -10.49
CA ALA A 206 10.08 18.53 -9.26
C ALA A 206 10.84 17.21 -9.49
N VAL A 207 10.52 16.46 -10.56
CA VAL A 207 11.24 15.22 -10.91
C VAL A 207 12.70 15.47 -11.27
N ILE A 208 13.00 16.54 -12.04
CA ILE A 208 14.38 16.91 -12.37
C ILE A 208 15.19 17.18 -11.09
N GLN A 209 14.61 17.93 -10.16
CA GLN A 209 15.24 18.24 -8.87
C GLN A 209 15.41 17.00 -8.00
N LEU A 210 14.38 16.15 -7.92
CA LEU A 210 14.41 14.91 -7.16
C LEU A 210 15.55 13.99 -7.63
N VAL A 211 15.61 13.72 -8.94
CA VAL A 211 16.64 12.83 -9.49
C VAL A 211 18.03 13.42 -9.22
N LYS A 212 18.22 14.72 -9.44
CA LYS A 212 19.50 15.36 -9.10
C LYS A 212 19.88 15.15 -7.64
N LYS A 213 18.96 15.45 -6.70
CA LYS A 213 19.24 15.34 -5.26
C LYS A 213 19.54 13.90 -4.83
N ILE A 214 18.83 12.92 -5.40
CA ILE A 214 19.05 11.50 -5.09
C ILE A 214 20.38 11.01 -5.69
N GLU A 215 20.69 11.38 -6.93
CA GLU A 215 21.96 10.96 -7.55
C GLU A 215 23.18 11.62 -6.91
N ASP A 216 23.05 12.84 -6.40
CA ASP A 216 24.10 13.52 -5.64
C ASP A 216 24.21 13.02 -4.18
N ALA A 217 23.22 12.30 -3.66
CA ALA A 217 23.22 11.79 -2.29
C ALA A 217 24.35 10.79 -2.05
N SER A 218 24.97 10.86 -0.87
CA SER A 218 25.94 9.87 -0.40
C SER A 218 25.29 8.52 -0.15
N GLU A 219 26.02 7.42 -0.26
CA GLU A 219 25.51 6.11 0.19
C GLU A 219 25.02 6.18 1.65
N TYR A 220 24.00 5.41 1.96
CA TYR A 220 23.38 5.33 3.29
C TYR A 220 22.68 6.63 3.75
N SER A 221 22.44 7.60 2.87
CA SER A 221 21.65 8.78 3.21
C SER A 221 20.21 8.45 3.53
N LEU A 222 19.57 9.27 4.38
CA LEU A 222 18.13 9.25 4.61
C LEU A 222 17.46 10.27 3.70
N ILE A 223 16.55 9.83 2.89
CA ILE A 223 15.71 10.66 2.01
C ILE A 223 14.33 10.73 2.59
N LEU A 224 13.82 11.93 2.81
CA LEU A 224 12.46 12.20 3.25
C LEU A 224 11.72 12.86 2.09
N LEU A 225 10.69 12.20 1.57
CA LEU A 225 9.85 12.70 0.48
C LEU A 225 8.47 13.03 1.02
N ASP A 226 8.00 14.24 0.75
CA ASP A 226 6.67 14.70 1.13
C ASP A 226 5.83 14.91 -0.13
N GLU A 227 4.76 14.11 -0.24
CA GLU A 227 3.81 14.09 -1.36
C GLU A 227 4.46 14.11 -2.77
N PRO A 228 5.35 13.15 -3.08
CA PRO A 228 6.05 13.13 -4.38
C PRO A 228 5.11 12.89 -5.58
N GLU A 229 3.87 12.54 -5.36
CA GLU A 229 2.82 12.41 -6.38
C GLU A 229 2.27 13.73 -6.88
N VAL A 230 2.46 14.83 -6.16
CA VAL A 230 1.88 16.13 -6.50
C VAL A 230 2.35 16.56 -7.89
N SER A 231 1.39 16.89 -8.75
CA SER A 231 1.61 17.32 -10.15
C SER A 231 2.23 16.26 -11.08
N ILE A 232 2.25 14.99 -10.69
CA ILE A 232 2.76 13.89 -11.50
C ILE A 232 1.62 12.97 -11.95
N HIS A 233 1.56 12.68 -13.25
CA HIS A 233 0.58 11.75 -13.82
C HIS A 233 0.73 10.33 -13.23
N PRO A 234 -0.35 9.57 -13.00
CA PRO A 234 -0.31 8.22 -12.45
C PRO A 234 0.76 7.30 -13.04
N GLY A 235 0.86 7.21 -14.37
CA GLY A 235 1.89 6.39 -15.03
C GLY A 235 3.34 6.86 -14.78
N ALA A 236 3.53 8.14 -14.42
CA ALA A 236 4.85 8.63 -14.00
C ALA A 236 5.13 8.35 -12.51
N GLN A 237 4.09 8.28 -11.67
CA GLN A 237 4.23 7.88 -10.25
C GLN A 237 4.75 6.45 -10.14
N GLU A 238 4.25 5.52 -10.97
CA GLU A 238 4.74 4.13 -10.98
C GLU A 238 6.22 4.03 -11.37
N LYS A 239 6.61 4.74 -12.42
CA LYS A 239 8.00 4.80 -12.86
C LYS A 239 8.91 5.48 -11.83
N LEU A 240 8.39 6.49 -11.13
CA LEU A 240 9.07 7.13 -10.02
C LEU A 240 9.30 6.14 -8.88
N LYS A 241 8.27 5.37 -8.49
CA LYS A 241 8.38 4.29 -7.49
C LYS A 241 9.50 3.32 -7.85
N MET A 242 9.49 2.81 -9.08
CA MET A 242 10.52 1.88 -9.53
C MET A 242 11.93 2.48 -9.49
N TYR A 243 12.09 3.76 -9.87
CA TYR A 243 13.36 4.46 -9.73
C TYR A 243 13.82 4.58 -8.27
N LEU A 244 12.90 4.91 -7.35
CA LEU A 244 13.21 5.02 -5.92
C LEU A 244 13.67 3.69 -5.35
N LEU A 245 13.00 2.57 -5.70
CA LEU A 245 13.40 1.23 -5.29
C LEU A 245 14.78 0.84 -5.83
N ASP A 246 15.07 1.14 -7.09
CA ASP A 246 16.40 0.95 -7.66
C ASP A 246 17.47 1.77 -6.91
N ALA A 247 17.19 3.04 -6.65
CA ALA A 247 18.10 3.93 -5.92
C ALA A 247 18.37 3.44 -4.48
N ILE A 248 17.36 2.89 -3.79
CA ILE A 248 17.51 2.25 -2.47
C ILE A 248 18.55 1.13 -2.54
N ILE A 249 18.42 0.23 -3.52
CA ILE A 249 19.32 -0.92 -3.66
C ILE A 249 20.73 -0.46 -4.06
N ARG A 250 20.83 0.36 -5.07
CA ARG A 250 22.08 0.80 -5.69
C ARG A 250 22.94 1.66 -4.75
N LYS A 251 22.32 2.59 -4.03
CA LYS A 251 22.99 3.53 -3.13
C LYS A 251 22.79 3.22 -1.64
N LYS A 252 22.11 2.11 -1.31
CA LYS A 252 21.80 1.69 0.07
C LYS A 252 21.10 2.82 0.86
N LEU A 253 20.18 3.52 0.21
CA LEU A 253 19.44 4.61 0.81
C LEU A 253 18.37 4.08 1.76
N GLN A 254 17.97 4.92 2.69
CA GLN A 254 16.71 4.76 3.42
C GLN A 254 15.77 5.86 2.95
N ILE A 255 14.62 5.49 2.40
CA ILE A 255 13.62 6.44 1.90
C ILE A 255 12.38 6.33 2.76
N VAL A 256 11.87 7.46 3.23
CA VAL A 256 10.58 7.60 3.90
C VAL A 256 9.72 8.52 3.06
N ILE A 257 8.53 8.07 2.71
CA ILE A 257 7.59 8.80 1.85
C ILE A 257 6.32 9.08 2.65
N SER A 258 5.91 10.34 2.70
CA SER A 258 4.56 10.76 3.08
C SER A 258 3.75 10.88 1.79
N THR A 259 2.65 10.16 1.66
CA THR A 259 1.88 10.10 0.41
C THR A 259 0.42 9.79 0.65
N HIS A 260 -0.43 10.31 -0.24
CA HIS A 260 -1.84 9.93 -0.40
C HIS A 260 -2.06 9.13 -1.69
N SER A 261 -0.99 8.74 -2.41
CA SER A 261 -1.11 8.03 -3.68
C SER A 261 -1.19 6.51 -3.50
N PRO A 262 -2.25 5.88 -3.98
CA PRO A 262 -2.36 4.42 -4.07
C PRO A 262 -1.21 3.79 -4.86
N ILE A 263 -0.83 4.43 -5.93
CA ILE A 263 0.18 3.91 -6.85
C ILE A 263 1.55 3.76 -6.19
N LEU A 264 1.90 4.70 -5.30
CA LEU A 264 3.20 4.66 -4.63
C LEU A 264 3.31 3.55 -3.60
N ILE A 265 2.19 3.16 -2.97
CA ILE A 265 2.21 2.11 -1.93
C ILE A 265 1.74 0.74 -2.43
N LYS A 266 1.11 0.66 -3.61
CA LYS A 266 0.73 -0.61 -4.23
C LYS A 266 1.95 -1.52 -4.36
N ASP A 267 1.80 -2.81 -4.03
CA ASP A 267 2.84 -3.83 -4.08
C ASP A 267 4.05 -3.59 -3.15
N MET A 268 3.90 -2.68 -2.16
CA MET A 268 4.89 -2.54 -1.08
C MET A 268 4.67 -3.63 -0.02
N PRO A 269 5.75 -4.13 0.61
CA PRO A 269 5.62 -5.02 1.76
C PRO A 269 4.80 -4.35 2.88
N ASN A 270 3.94 -5.12 3.55
CA ASN A 270 3.08 -4.62 4.63
C ASN A 270 3.88 -3.92 5.73
N GLU A 271 5.08 -4.43 6.04
CA GLU A 271 5.97 -3.85 7.06
C GLU A 271 6.47 -2.45 6.67
N ALA A 272 6.49 -2.13 5.37
CA ALA A 272 6.91 -0.81 4.88
C ALA A 272 5.78 0.23 4.98
N ILE A 273 4.53 -0.19 5.09
CA ILE A 273 3.38 0.70 5.13
C ILE A 273 3.07 1.09 6.58
N LYS A 274 2.89 2.38 6.83
CA LYS A 274 2.53 2.94 8.13
C LYS A 274 1.38 3.93 7.93
N LEU A 275 0.20 3.56 8.42
CA LEU A 275 -1.00 4.39 8.33
C LEU A 275 -1.14 5.25 9.59
N TYR A 276 -1.31 6.55 9.41
CA TYR A 276 -1.61 7.51 10.47
C TYR A 276 -3.10 7.75 10.52
N ILE A 277 -3.74 7.36 11.60
CA ILE A 277 -5.16 7.56 11.85
C ILE A 277 -5.38 8.47 13.05
N THR A 278 -6.49 9.18 13.05
CA THR A 278 -6.91 9.97 14.22
C THR A 278 -7.89 9.15 15.04
N ASN A 279 -7.56 8.87 16.30
CA ASN A 279 -8.46 8.16 17.19
C ASN A 279 -9.62 9.06 17.70
N GLU A 280 -10.58 8.46 18.40
CA GLU A 280 -11.74 9.16 18.97
C GLU A 280 -11.39 10.35 19.90
N ARG A 281 -10.18 10.37 20.42
CA ARG A 281 -9.65 11.45 21.28
C ARG A 281 -8.92 12.54 20.52
N GLY A 282 -8.93 12.50 19.18
CA GLY A 282 -8.22 13.43 18.31
C GLY A 282 -6.69 13.28 18.34
N LYS A 283 -6.15 12.14 18.79
CA LYS A 283 -4.72 11.86 18.78
C LYS A 283 -4.38 10.96 17.61
N PHE A 284 -3.20 11.17 17.02
CA PHE A 284 -2.69 10.28 15.98
C PHE A 284 -2.20 8.96 16.57
N GLU A 285 -2.62 7.89 15.93
CA GLU A 285 -2.12 6.54 16.13
C GLU A 285 -1.51 6.03 14.83
N VAL A 286 -0.53 5.14 14.93
CA VAL A 286 0.14 4.57 13.76
C VAL A 286 -0.17 3.08 13.72
N LYS A 287 -0.90 2.66 12.69
CA LYS A 287 -1.03 1.25 12.35
C LYS A 287 0.15 0.84 11.45
N GLY A 288 0.83 -0.24 11.79
CA GLY A 288 1.90 -0.85 11.00
C GLY A 288 1.50 -2.23 10.51
N ASP A 289 2.27 -2.78 9.60
CA ASP A 289 2.04 -4.09 9.00
C ASP A 289 0.64 -4.24 8.40
N ILE A 290 0.23 -3.23 7.64
CA ILE A 290 -1.06 -3.19 6.98
C ILE A 290 -0.91 -3.37 5.48
N ASN A 291 -1.90 -4.01 4.89
CA ASN A 291 -2.02 -4.15 3.46
C ASN A 291 -2.36 -2.78 2.82
N TYR A 292 -1.88 -2.55 1.59
CA TYR A 292 -2.14 -1.29 0.89
C TYR A 292 -3.63 -1.01 0.68
N GLN A 293 -4.46 -2.05 0.50
CA GLN A 293 -5.91 -1.89 0.35
C GLN A 293 -6.57 -1.37 1.63
N GLU A 294 -6.14 -1.88 2.80
CA GLU A 294 -6.60 -1.38 4.10
C GLU A 294 -6.20 0.08 4.30
N ALA A 295 -4.97 0.45 3.90
CA ALA A 295 -4.51 1.83 3.98
C ALA A 295 -5.35 2.78 3.12
N PHE A 296 -5.85 2.33 1.98
CA PHE A 296 -6.70 3.16 1.10
C PHE A 296 -8.12 3.29 1.58
N PHE A 297 -8.67 2.22 2.12
CA PHE A 297 -10.02 2.26 2.65
C PHE A 297 -10.14 3.29 3.79
N ASP A 298 -9.17 3.32 4.69
CA ASP A 298 -9.12 4.30 5.78
C ASP A 298 -8.95 5.76 5.26
N LEU A 299 -8.52 5.95 4.01
CA LEU A 299 -8.45 7.25 3.32
C LEU A 299 -9.71 7.60 2.50
N GLU A 300 -10.81 6.85 2.67
CA GLU A 300 -12.10 7.04 1.97
C GLU A 300 -12.04 6.86 0.45
N GLU A 301 -11.05 6.16 -0.08
CA GLU A 301 -11.02 5.81 -1.49
C GLU A 301 -11.73 4.47 -1.75
N SER A 302 -12.46 4.37 -2.86
CA SER A 302 -13.10 3.13 -3.27
C SER A 302 -12.07 2.05 -3.58
N VAL A 303 -12.31 0.84 -3.09
CA VAL A 303 -11.48 -0.32 -3.46
C VAL A 303 -11.83 -0.74 -4.88
N ASP A 304 -11.02 -0.32 -5.84
CA ASP A 304 -11.23 -0.63 -7.26
C ASP A 304 -11.05 -2.13 -7.60
N GLU A 305 -10.42 -2.89 -6.72
CA GLU A 305 -10.04 -4.28 -6.98
C GLU A 305 -10.43 -5.21 -5.81
N LYS A 306 -11.72 -5.49 -5.68
CA LYS A 306 -12.19 -6.47 -4.70
C LYS A 306 -11.76 -7.89 -5.06
N LYS A 307 -11.52 -8.69 -4.04
CA LYS A 307 -11.39 -10.14 -4.18
C LYS A 307 -12.76 -10.78 -4.28
N ILE A 308 -12.90 -11.76 -5.12
CA ILE A 308 -14.17 -12.45 -5.35
C ILE A 308 -14.09 -13.84 -4.71
N ILE A 309 -15.01 -14.12 -3.82
CA ILE A 309 -15.15 -15.45 -3.22
C ILE A 309 -16.38 -16.12 -3.79
N PHE A 310 -16.20 -17.27 -4.44
CA PHE A 310 -17.30 -18.15 -4.82
C PHE A 310 -17.51 -19.24 -3.79
N CYS A 311 -18.73 -19.41 -3.34
CA CYS A 311 -19.17 -20.49 -2.48
C CYS A 311 -20.38 -21.24 -3.07
N GLU A 312 -20.80 -22.34 -2.45
CA GLU A 312 -21.77 -23.24 -3.05
C GLU A 312 -23.20 -22.72 -2.97
N ASP A 313 -23.59 -22.19 -1.82
CA ASP A 313 -24.94 -21.80 -1.57
C ASP A 313 -25.10 -20.53 -0.73
N PHE A 314 -26.37 -20.17 -0.49
CA PHE A 314 -26.71 -18.96 0.27
C PHE A 314 -26.29 -19.06 1.75
N ALA A 315 -26.28 -20.24 2.36
CA ALA A 315 -25.90 -20.41 3.76
C ALA A 315 -24.36 -20.17 3.93
N ALA A 316 -23.56 -20.75 3.03
CA ALA A 316 -22.11 -20.48 2.97
C ALA A 316 -21.82 -18.98 2.79
N LYS A 317 -22.52 -18.33 1.82
CA LYS A 317 -22.40 -16.88 1.60
C LYS A 317 -22.68 -16.10 2.88
N LYS A 318 -23.76 -16.41 3.59
CA LYS A 318 -24.13 -15.70 4.82
C LYS A 318 -23.15 -15.90 5.96
N LEU A 319 -22.55 -17.08 6.10
CA LEU A 319 -21.47 -17.32 7.05
C LEU A 319 -20.26 -16.42 6.74
N ILE A 320 -19.81 -16.40 5.48
CA ILE A 320 -18.67 -15.62 5.03
C ILE A 320 -18.94 -14.12 5.20
N ASP A 321 -20.08 -13.61 4.70
CA ASP A 321 -20.48 -12.20 4.79
C ASP A 321 -20.44 -11.70 6.25
N ASN A 322 -21.03 -12.46 7.19
CA ASN A 322 -21.09 -12.03 8.59
C ASN A 322 -19.73 -12.07 9.29
N ILE A 323 -18.85 -13.00 8.93
CA ILE A 323 -17.47 -12.98 9.46
C ILE A 323 -16.67 -11.83 8.86
N LEU A 324 -16.83 -11.52 7.57
CA LEU A 324 -16.21 -10.35 6.95
C LEU A 324 -16.63 -9.04 7.63
N ILE A 325 -17.93 -8.88 7.91
CA ILE A 325 -18.46 -7.74 8.70
C ILE A 325 -17.82 -7.70 10.09
N ARG A 326 -17.74 -8.84 10.79
CA ARG A 326 -17.14 -8.92 12.12
C ARG A 326 -15.67 -8.47 12.17
N ILE A 327 -14.90 -8.76 11.09
CA ILE A 327 -13.49 -8.37 10.98
C ILE A 327 -13.29 -7.06 10.21
N GLU A 328 -14.38 -6.35 9.91
CA GLU A 328 -14.37 -5.05 9.21
C GLU A 328 -13.67 -5.09 7.83
N LYS A 329 -13.89 -6.20 7.09
CA LYS A 329 -13.27 -6.41 5.76
C LYS A 329 -14.28 -6.66 4.62
N GLU A 330 -15.58 -6.50 4.85
CA GLU A 330 -16.62 -6.74 3.84
C GLU A 330 -16.45 -5.90 2.57
N GLN A 331 -15.88 -4.71 2.69
CA GLN A 331 -15.66 -3.78 1.58
C GLN A 331 -14.59 -4.27 0.58
N PHE A 332 -13.70 -5.17 1.00
CA PHE A 332 -12.62 -5.71 0.16
C PHE A 332 -13.00 -6.97 -0.60
N PHE A 333 -14.21 -7.48 -0.38
CA PHE A 333 -14.66 -8.74 -0.95
C PHE A 333 -16.01 -8.60 -1.63
N ASP A 334 -16.18 -9.34 -2.72
CA ASP A 334 -17.48 -9.68 -3.27
C ASP A 334 -17.69 -11.18 -3.10
N VAL A 335 -18.69 -11.56 -2.28
CA VAL A 335 -19.01 -12.96 -2.05
C VAL A 335 -20.18 -13.35 -2.91
N GLU A 336 -19.98 -14.35 -3.76
CA GLU A 336 -20.98 -14.85 -4.69
C GLU A 336 -21.24 -16.34 -4.45
N TYR A 337 -22.48 -16.77 -4.62
CA TYR A 337 -22.81 -18.18 -4.60
C TYR A 337 -23.44 -18.63 -5.92
N ASN A 338 -23.24 -19.91 -6.26
CA ASN A 338 -23.77 -20.45 -7.50
C ASN A 338 -24.90 -21.47 -7.22
N PRO A 339 -26.13 -21.20 -7.68
CA PRO A 339 -27.25 -22.09 -7.49
C PRO A 339 -27.06 -23.51 -8.07
N GLY A 340 -26.07 -23.74 -8.88
CA GLY A 340 -25.72 -25.05 -9.44
C GLY A 340 -24.91 -25.97 -8.51
N GLY A 341 -24.54 -25.46 -7.33
CA GLY A 341 -23.72 -26.17 -6.34
C GLY A 341 -22.26 -26.40 -6.78
N GLU A 342 -21.53 -27.14 -5.95
CA GLU A 342 -20.12 -27.45 -6.07
C GLU A 342 -19.70 -27.98 -7.45
N LYS A 343 -20.46 -28.93 -7.96
CA LYS A 343 -20.16 -29.59 -9.24
C LYS A 343 -20.04 -28.60 -10.37
N THR A 344 -20.91 -27.60 -10.39
CA THR A 344 -20.90 -26.54 -11.40
C THR A 344 -19.71 -25.60 -11.20
N LEU A 345 -19.40 -25.24 -9.96
CA LEU A 345 -18.20 -24.43 -9.67
C LEU A 345 -16.92 -25.10 -10.16
N ILE A 346 -16.76 -26.39 -9.85
CA ILE A 346 -15.53 -27.13 -10.21
C ILE A 346 -15.52 -27.44 -11.70
N THR A 347 -16.60 -27.98 -12.27
CA THR A 347 -16.58 -28.49 -13.65
C THR A 347 -16.62 -27.40 -14.70
N LYS A 348 -17.32 -26.27 -14.45
CA LYS A 348 -17.56 -25.23 -15.44
C LYS A 348 -16.84 -23.92 -15.18
N TYR A 349 -16.75 -23.48 -13.91
CA TYR A 349 -16.17 -22.17 -13.60
C TYR A 349 -14.66 -22.23 -13.38
N LEU A 350 -14.14 -23.27 -12.76
CA LEU A 350 -12.70 -23.45 -12.56
C LEU A 350 -11.88 -23.35 -13.87
N PRO A 351 -12.28 -23.96 -15.00
CA PRO A 351 -11.59 -23.76 -16.26
C PRO A 351 -11.49 -22.29 -16.66
N SER A 352 -12.57 -21.52 -16.50
CA SER A 352 -12.61 -20.10 -16.84
C SER A 352 -11.76 -19.25 -15.88
N PHE A 353 -11.79 -19.53 -14.59
CA PHE A 353 -11.02 -18.78 -13.60
C PHE A 353 -9.51 -18.96 -13.75
N THR A 354 -9.09 -20.11 -14.25
CA THR A 354 -7.67 -20.43 -14.38
C THR A 354 -7.03 -19.99 -15.71
N VAL A 355 -7.81 -19.61 -16.72
CA VAL A 355 -7.28 -19.17 -18.02
C VAL A 355 -6.58 -17.82 -17.91
N HIS A 356 -7.19 -16.86 -17.26
CA HIS A 356 -6.65 -15.50 -17.13
C HIS A 356 -5.89 -15.32 -15.82
N GLU A 357 -4.71 -14.69 -15.90
CA GLU A 357 -3.85 -14.45 -14.74
C GLU A 357 -4.55 -13.60 -13.68
N LEU A 358 -5.21 -12.52 -14.08
CA LEU A 358 -5.99 -11.65 -13.19
C LEU A 358 -7.07 -12.41 -12.41
N PHE A 359 -7.75 -13.37 -13.02
CA PHE A 359 -8.76 -14.16 -12.34
C PHE A 359 -8.14 -15.11 -11.32
N ARG A 360 -6.98 -15.68 -11.62
CA ARG A 360 -6.25 -16.55 -10.69
C ARG A 360 -5.76 -15.83 -9.44
N GLU A 361 -5.57 -14.53 -9.51
CA GLU A 361 -5.11 -13.73 -8.38
C GLU A 361 -6.26 -13.18 -7.54
N LYS A 362 -7.43 -12.96 -8.14
CA LYS A 362 -8.56 -12.29 -7.50
C LYS A 362 -9.69 -13.21 -7.08
N ILE A 363 -9.84 -14.38 -7.71
CA ILE A 363 -10.96 -15.29 -7.49
C ILE A 363 -10.54 -16.43 -6.59
N PHE A 364 -11.31 -16.66 -5.55
CA PHE A 364 -11.13 -17.72 -4.57
C PHE A 364 -12.40 -18.58 -4.50
N MET A 365 -12.25 -19.84 -4.12
CA MET A 365 -13.36 -20.75 -3.87
C MET A 365 -13.36 -21.19 -2.40
N ILE A 366 -14.51 -21.10 -1.73
CA ILE A 366 -14.73 -21.71 -0.42
C ILE A 366 -15.80 -22.77 -0.61
N LEU A 367 -15.40 -24.03 -0.54
CA LEU A 367 -16.25 -25.19 -0.76
C LEU A 367 -16.70 -25.77 0.58
N ASP A 368 -17.77 -26.56 0.58
CA ASP A 368 -18.24 -27.25 1.75
C ASP A 368 -17.18 -28.21 2.30
N GLY A 369 -17.18 -28.39 3.60
CA GLY A 369 -16.14 -29.16 4.28
C GLY A 369 -16.12 -30.63 3.92
N ASP A 370 -17.26 -31.22 3.58
CA ASP A 370 -17.41 -32.62 3.16
C ASP A 370 -16.79 -32.89 1.76
N MET A 371 -16.55 -31.83 0.98
CA MET A 371 -15.85 -31.90 -0.31
C MET A 371 -14.35 -32.06 -0.19
N LYS A 372 -13.78 -31.88 0.98
CA LYS A 372 -12.32 -31.95 1.19
C LYS A 372 -11.80 -33.37 1.01
N THR A 373 -11.10 -33.60 -0.10
CA THR A 373 -10.58 -34.94 -0.46
C THR A 373 -9.37 -35.38 0.36
N GLY A 374 -8.69 -34.44 1.07
CA GLY A 374 -7.42 -34.71 1.75
C GLY A 374 -6.22 -34.87 0.82
N TYR A 375 -6.41 -34.65 -0.49
CA TYR A 375 -5.31 -34.69 -1.47
C TYR A 375 -4.41 -33.48 -1.28
N THR A 376 -3.09 -33.72 -1.41
CA THR A 376 -2.06 -32.67 -1.42
C THR A 376 -1.30 -32.72 -2.74
N PHE A 377 -1.16 -31.58 -3.38
CA PHE A 377 -0.41 -31.45 -4.63
C PHE A 377 0.92 -30.72 -4.36
N GLU A 378 2.02 -31.37 -4.74
CA GLU A 378 3.38 -30.83 -4.63
C GLU A 378 4.03 -30.88 -6.01
N GLU A 379 4.02 -29.76 -6.72
CA GLU A 379 4.53 -29.67 -8.09
C GLU A 379 6.02 -30.01 -8.19
N GLU A 380 6.79 -29.66 -7.18
CA GLU A 380 8.24 -29.88 -7.10
C GLU A 380 8.61 -31.37 -7.07
N LYS A 381 7.67 -32.23 -6.69
CA LYS A 381 7.85 -33.68 -6.65
C LYS A 381 7.53 -34.36 -7.98
N LEU A 382 7.00 -33.64 -8.97
CA LEU A 382 6.69 -34.20 -10.26
C LEU A 382 7.96 -34.39 -11.09
N THR A 383 8.13 -35.59 -11.66
CA THR A 383 9.15 -35.82 -12.68
C THR A 383 8.77 -35.13 -13.99
N VAL A 384 9.76 -34.85 -14.83
CA VAL A 384 9.56 -34.27 -16.19
C VAL A 384 8.59 -35.10 -17.04
N VAL A 385 8.59 -36.44 -16.86
CA VAL A 385 7.66 -37.34 -17.55
C VAL A 385 6.22 -37.13 -17.05
N GLN A 386 6.01 -37.06 -15.74
CA GLN A 386 4.70 -36.86 -15.16
C GLN A 386 4.11 -35.48 -15.51
N GLN A 387 4.91 -34.43 -15.60
CA GLN A 387 4.47 -33.12 -16.05
C GLN A 387 3.96 -33.07 -17.49
N LYS A 388 4.36 -34.06 -18.32
CA LYS A 388 3.95 -34.19 -19.73
C LYS A 388 2.94 -35.32 -19.96
N ASP A 389 2.46 -35.96 -18.91
CA ASP A 389 1.48 -37.05 -19.00
C ASP A 389 0.08 -36.51 -18.64
N SER A 390 -0.73 -36.25 -19.67
CA SER A 390 -2.08 -35.71 -19.51
C SER A 390 -3.01 -36.64 -18.71
N THR A 391 -2.81 -37.95 -18.80
CA THR A 391 -3.59 -38.95 -18.05
C THR A 391 -3.24 -38.91 -16.56
N TYR A 392 -1.95 -38.87 -16.25
CA TYR A 392 -1.47 -38.74 -14.88
C TYR A 392 -1.98 -37.44 -14.22
N LEU A 393 -1.83 -36.32 -14.90
CA LEU A 393 -2.27 -35.01 -14.37
C LEU A 393 -3.78 -34.95 -14.22
N ASN A 394 -4.57 -35.52 -15.12
CA ASN A 394 -6.02 -35.62 -14.97
C ASN A 394 -6.41 -36.41 -13.71
N ASN A 395 -5.73 -37.52 -13.42
CA ASN A 395 -5.95 -38.28 -12.20
C ASN A 395 -5.61 -37.47 -10.94
N CYS A 396 -4.55 -36.66 -10.99
CA CYS A 396 -4.24 -35.73 -9.90
C CYS A 396 -5.36 -34.69 -9.69
N VAL A 397 -5.89 -34.11 -10.78
CA VAL A 397 -7.03 -33.17 -10.72
C VAL A 397 -8.28 -33.84 -10.14
N LYS A 398 -8.61 -35.04 -10.60
CA LYS A 398 -9.73 -35.82 -10.03
C LYS A 398 -9.54 -36.09 -8.54
N SER A 399 -8.33 -36.41 -8.11
CA SER A 399 -8.03 -36.65 -6.71
C SER A 399 -8.13 -35.38 -5.88
N ALA A 400 -7.74 -34.23 -6.44
CA ALA A 400 -7.81 -32.93 -5.76
C ALA A 400 -9.24 -32.42 -5.58
N TYR A 401 -10.04 -32.50 -6.64
CA TYR A 401 -11.39 -31.92 -6.67
C TYR A 401 -12.52 -32.95 -6.48
N GLY A 402 -12.21 -34.22 -6.37
CA GLY A 402 -13.21 -35.29 -6.22
C GLY A 402 -14.06 -35.55 -7.48
N THR A 403 -13.83 -34.84 -8.57
CA THR A 403 -14.60 -34.94 -9.82
C THR A 403 -13.76 -34.67 -11.05
N GLU A 404 -14.29 -35.00 -12.23
CA GLU A 404 -13.67 -34.62 -13.49
C GLU A 404 -13.89 -33.13 -13.77
N VAL A 405 -12.82 -32.46 -14.27
CA VAL A 405 -12.86 -31.05 -14.68
C VAL A 405 -12.75 -30.98 -16.20
N GLU A 406 -13.64 -30.22 -16.83
CA GLU A 406 -13.57 -29.98 -18.27
C GLU A 406 -12.28 -29.25 -18.67
N VAL A 407 -11.70 -29.65 -19.80
CA VAL A 407 -10.50 -29.00 -20.34
C VAL A 407 -10.79 -28.50 -21.75
N TYR A 408 -10.65 -27.19 -21.92
CA TYR A 408 -10.79 -26.57 -23.23
C TYR A 408 -9.42 -26.49 -23.92
N VAL A 409 -9.32 -27.10 -25.11
CA VAL A 409 -8.15 -27.05 -25.97
C VAL A 409 -8.54 -26.55 -27.35
N ASP A 410 -7.60 -25.98 -28.08
CA ASP A 410 -7.86 -25.49 -29.43
C ASP A 410 -8.27 -26.63 -30.35
N GLY A 411 -9.41 -26.46 -31.04
CA GLY A 411 -9.92 -27.44 -32.00
C GLY A 411 -9.07 -27.50 -33.25
N GLY A 412 -8.27 -28.59 -33.41
CA GLY A 412 -7.56 -28.92 -34.61
C GLY A 412 -8.03 -30.28 -35.16
N ALA A 413 -8.26 -30.40 -36.48
CA ALA A 413 -8.62 -31.63 -37.11
C ALA A 413 -7.46 -32.68 -36.92
N GLY A 414 -7.63 -33.63 -36.02
CA GLY A 414 -6.87 -34.86 -35.98
C GLY A 414 -5.70 -34.98 -34.99
N GLY A 415 -5.60 -34.18 -33.94
CA GLY A 415 -4.56 -34.32 -32.93
C GLY A 415 -5.03 -34.16 -31.49
N SER A 416 -4.65 -35.06 -30.58
CA SER A 416 -4.73 -34.82 -29.15
C SER A 416 -3.75 -33.69 -28.80
N ARG A 417 -4.27 -32.54 -28.30
CA ARG A 417 -3.44 -31.43 -27.81
C ARG A 417 -3.03 -31.70 -26.36
N ASP A 418 -2.27 -32.81 -26.18
CA ASP A 418 -1.87 -33.28 -24.84
C ASP A 418 -0.98 -32.24 -24.11
N ASP A 419 -0.21 -31.46 -24.84
CA ASP A 419 0.54 -30.32 -24.34
C ASP A 419 -0.39 -29.30 -23.63
N GLN A 420 -1.44 -28.87 -24.32
CA GLN A 420 -2.42 -27.92 -23.75
C GLN A 420 -3.21 -28.51 -22.60
N LYS A 421 -3.53 -29.81 -22.64
CA LYS A 421 -4.19 -30.48 -21.51
C LYS A 421 -3.28 -30.51 -20.29
N CYS A 422 -2.02 -30.85 -20.45
CA CYS A 422 -1.06 -30.85 -19.34
C CYS A 422 -0.96 -29.45 -18.69
N ASP A 423 -0.82 -28.42 -19.52
CA ASP A 423 -0.76 -27.04 -19.02
C ASP A 423 -2.05 -26.63 -18.27
N ALA A 424 -3.22 -27.03 -18.77
CA ALA A 424 -4.50 -26.76 -18.10
C ALA A 424 -4.58 -27.49 -16.75
N TYR A 425 -4.25 -28.78 -16.70
CA TYR A 425 -4.29 -29.54 -15.45
C TYR A 425 -3.30 -29.01 -14.40
N LEU A 426 -2.10 -28.60 -14.81
CA LEU A 426 -1.15 -27.96 -13.89
C LEU A 426 -1.70 -26.63 -13.36
N ARG A 427 -2.35 -25.81 -14.20
CA ARG A 427 -3.01 -24.58 -13.73
C ARG A 427 -4.12 -24.89 -12.73
N TYR A 428 -4.94 -25.94 -12.94
CA TYR A 428 -5.99 -26.35 -12.01
C TYR A 428 -5.42 -26.78 -10.65
N LEU A 429 -4.32 -27.54 -10.67
CA LEU A 429 -3.66 -28.02 -9.45
C LEU A 429 -2.96 -26.88 -8.67
N ARG A 430 -2.35 -25.92 -9.38
CA ARG A 430 -1.81 -24.71 -8.75
C ARG A 430 -2.92 -23.86 -8.13
N TYR A 431 -4.04 -23.72 -8.83
CA TYR A 431 -5.20 -23.00 -8.31
C TYR A 431 -5.80 -23.71 -7.08
N TYR A 432 -5.84 -25.03 -7.08
CA TYR A 432 -6.25 -25.84 -5.92
C TYR A 432 -5.44 -25.48 -4.67
N ASN A 433 -4.15 -25.45 -4.77
CA ASN A 433 -3.27 -25.13 -3.65
C ASN A 433 -3.38 -23.69 -3.17
N LYS A 434 -3.63 -22.75 -4.08
CA LYS A 434 -3.54 -21.32 -3.79
C LYS A 434 -4.89 -20.70 -3.46
N ASN A 435 -5.95 -21.10 -4.14
CA ASN A 435 -7.21 -20.35 -4.18
C ASN A 435 -8.43 -21.15 -3.71
N VAL A 436 -8.30 -22.44 -3.40
CA VAL A 436 -9.42 -23.28 -2.94
C VAL A 436 -9.30 -23.51 -1.44
N TYR A 437 -10.37 -23.21 -0.74
CA TYR A 437 -10.52 -23.37 0.70
C TYR A 437 -11.75 -24.20 1.01
N TYR A 438 -11.84 -24.73 2.22
CA TYR A 438 -12.93 -25.59 2.65
C TYR A 438 -13.48 -25.11 3.99
N LEU A 439 -14.79 -25.33 4.21
CA LEU A 439 -15.38 -25.15 5.51
C LEU A 439 -14.77 -26.13 6.54
N PRO A 440 -14.76 -25.78 7.83
CA PRO A 440 -14.09 -26.58 8.85
C PRO A 440 -14.75 -27.94 9.09
N ASP A 441 -13.96 -28.89 9.59
CA ASP A 441 -14.39 -30.17 10.17
C ASP A 441 -15.23 -31.10 9.27
N GLY A 442 -15.20 -30.90 7.94
CA GLY A 442 -16.00 -31.68 7.01
C GLY A 442 -17.50 -31.35 7.06
N LEU A 443 -17.85 -30.15 7.51
CA LEU A 443 -19.24 -29.74 7.72
C LEU A 443 -19.80 -28.94 6.54
N ILE A 444 -21.12 -29.05 6.35
CA ILE A 444 -21.86 -28.16 5.48
C ILE A 444 -22.29 -26.89 6.24
N PRO A 445 -22.58 -25.77 5.54
CA PRO A 445 -22.93 -24.50 6.16
C PRO A 445 -24.06 -24.58 7.17
N GLU A 446 -25.15 -25.30 6.83
CA GLU A 446 -26.32 -25.43 7.69
C GLU A 446 -26.01 -26.10 9.03
N LEU A 447 -25.14 -27.10 9.02
CA LEU A 447 -24.74 -27.74 10.26
C LEU A 447 -23.91 -26.82 11.15
N ILE A 448 -23.03 -26.02 10.54
CA ILE A 448 -22.26 -24.99 11.26
C ILE A 448 -23.22 -23.98 11.93
N LEU A 449 -24.27 -23.54 11.22
CA LEU A 449 -25.27 -22.61 11.77
C LEU A 449 -26.02 -23.19 12.96
N LEU A 450 -26.37 -24.51 12.91
CA LEU A 450 -27.10 -25.19 13.96
C LEU A 450 -26.30 -25.43 15.24
N GLU A 451 -24.95 -25.31 15.20
CA GLU A 451 -24.09 -25.43 16.37
C GLU A 451 -24.06 -24.16 17.25
N SER A 452 -24.73 -23.07 16.87
CA SER A 452 -24.73 -21.86 17.67
C SER A 452 -25.44 -22.03 19.01
N SER A 453 -24.96 -21.40 20.05
CA SER A 453 -25.58 -21.35 21.37
C SER A 453 -26.98 -20.75 21.33
N TYR A 454 -27.26 -19.90 20.34
CA TYR A 454 -28.60 -19.37 20.08
C TYR A 454 -29.58 -20.48 19.66
N VAL A 455 -29.17 -21.36 18.75
CA VAL A 455 -30.03 -22.49 18.32
C VAL A 455 -30.27 -23.47 19.44
N GLU A 456 -29.22 -23.79 20.22
CA GLU A 456 -29.34 -24.65 21.39
C GLU A 456 -30.34 -24.10 22.41
N LYS A 457 -30.35 -22.80 22.62
CA LYS A 457 -31.25 -22.14 23.56
C LYS A 457 -32.69 -22.03 23.07
N GLU A 458 -32.89 -21.52 21.87
CA GLU A 458 -34.22 -21.14 21.37
C GLU A 458 -34.95 -22.34 20.68
N PHE A 459 -34.18 -23.24 20.03
CA PHE A 459 -34.74 -24.33 19.21
C PHE A 459 -34.35 -25.73 19.70
N SER A 460 -33.97 -25.87 20.98
CA SER A 460 -33.62 -27.20 21.55
C SER A 460 -34.72 -28.25 21.38
N HIS A 461 -35.98 -27.84 21.38
CA HIS A 461 -37.12 -28.72 21.20
C HIS A 461 -37.27 -29.17 19.73
N VAL A 462 -36.83 -28.37 18.74
CA VAL A 462 -36.73 -28.78 17.34
C VAL A 462 -35.61 -29.79 17.18
N LEU A 463 -34.44 -29.51 17.74
CA LEU A 463 -33.27 -30.40 17.69
C LEU A 463 -33.58 -31.77 18.29
N LYS A 464 -34.37 -31.84 19.39
CA LYS A 464 -34.77 -33.07 20.05
C LYS A 464 -35.71 -33.96 19.22
N LYS A 465 -36.24 -33.47 18.09
CA LYS A 465 -37.04 -34.30 17.16
C LYS A 465 -36.15 -35.25 16.33
N TYR A 466 -34.81 -35.04 16.40
CA TYR A 466 -33.81 -35.80 15.67
C TYR A 466 -32.91 -36.55 16.65
N ASP A 467 -32.60 -37.81 16.37
CA ASP A 467 -31.67 -38.61 17.18
C ASP A 467 -30.26 -38.04 17.17
N SER A 468 -29.82 -37.49 16.03
CA SER A 468 -28.60 -36.69 15.83
C SER A 468 -28.84 -35.70 14.71
N VAL A 469 -28.14 -34.56 14.76
CA VAL A 469 -28.09 -33.56 13.66
C VAL A 469 -26.76 -33.70 12.97
N ASP A 470 -26.79 -33.94 11.67
CA ASP A 470 -25.60 -34.16 10.83
C ASP A 470 -25.76 -33.51 9.44
N ASN A 471 -24.78 -33.66 8.56
CA ASN A 471 -24.80 -33.07 7.20
C ASN A 471 -26.04 -33.54 6.38
N PHE A 472 -26.61 -34.74 6.65
CA PHE A 472 -27.72 -35.27 5.86
C PHE A 472 -29.07 -34.64 6.23
N ASN A 473 -29.22 -34.20 7.48
CA ASN A 473 -30.51 -33.71 7.98
C ASN A 473 -30.49 -32.22 8.38
N ALA A 474 -29.34 -31.54 8.42
CA ALA A 474 -29.22 -30.16 8.83
C ALA A 474 -30.14 -29.21 8.05
N LYS A 475 -30.24 -29.37 6.72
CA LYS A 475 -31.16 -28.56 5.88
C LYS A 475 -32.62 -28.74 6.29
N LYS A 476 -33.01 -29.96 6.63
CA LYS A 476 -34.38 -30.27 7.12
C LYS A 476 -34.65 -29.64 8.49
N VAL A 477 -33.66 -29.63 9.38
CA VAL A 477 -33.78 -28.96 10.69
C VAL A 477 -34.02 -27.46 10.50
N ILE A 478 -33.33 -26.80 9.57
CA ILE A 478 -33.55 -25.37 9.25
C ILE A 478 -34.96 -25.15 8.68
N CYS A 479 -35.46 -26.06 7.82
CA CYS A 479 -36.85 -26.00 7.35
C CYS A 479 -37.84 -26.09 8.51
N ASP A 480 -37.62 -27.00 9.48
CA ASP A 480 -38.50 -27.14 10.64
C ASP A 480 -38.44 -25.91 11.57
N ILE A 481 -37.29 -25.27 11.70
CA ILE A 481 -37.17 -23.98 12.39
C ILE A 481 -37.99 -22.90 11.65
N SER A 482 -37.92 -22.86 10.30
CA SER A 482 -38.72 -21.92 9.51
C SER A 482 -40.22 -22.12 9.69
N LYS A 483 -40.68 -23.38 9.69
CA LYS A 483 -42.08 -23.68 9.96
C LYS A 483 -42.53 -23.22 11.35
N GLU A 484 -41.68 -23.37 12.34
CA GLU A 484 -41.99 -22.96 13.70
C GLU A 484 -42.08 -21.45 13.85
N ASP A 485 -41.14 -20.72 13.29
CA ASP A 485 -41.07 -19.27 13.39
C ASP A 485 -42.12 -18.54 12.52
N TYR A 486 -42.37 -19.07 11.31
CA TYR A 486 -43.15 -18.37 10.28
C TYR A 486 -44.37 -19.17 9.79
N GLY A 487 -44.53 -20.40 10.26
CA GLY A 487 -45.67 -21.28 9.87
C GLY A 487 -45.51 -21.98 8.51
N ASN A 488 -44.45 -21.73 7.77
CA ASN A 488 -44.16 -22.33 6.46
C ASN A 488 -42.63 -22.37 6.17
N GLU A 489 -42.26 -22.93 5.02
CA GLU A 489 -40.86 -23.03 4.57
C GLU A 489 -40.38 -21.84 3.70
N ASP A 490 -41.23 -20.87 3.40
CA ASP A 490 -40.92 -19.79 2.46
C ASP A 490 -39.86 -18.82 3.00
N HIS A 491 -39.60 -18.85 4.31
CA HIS A 491 -38.68 -17.96 5.02
C HIS A 491 -37.34 -18.61 5.40
N ILE A 492 -36.94 -19.69 4.75
CA ILE A 492 -35.69 -20.41 5.03
C ILE A 492 -34.48 -19.45 4.94
N ASN A 493 -34.45 -18.59 3.94
CA ASN A 493 -33.35 -17.63 3.77
C ASN A 493 -33.28 -16.60 4.90
N ASP A 494 -34.42 -16.17 5.45
CA ASP A 494 -34.46 -15.26 6.60
C ASP A 494 -33.95 -15.96 7.86
N VAL A 495 -34.30 -17.22 8.05
CA VAL A 495 -33.79 -18.07 9.13
C VAL A 495 -32.27 -18.22 9.00
N ILE A 496 -31.75 -18.61 7.83
CA ILE A 496 -30.33 -18.76 7.56
C ILE A 496 -29.58 -17.46 7.87
N ALA A 497 -30.06 -16.32 7.37
CA ALA A 497 -29.41 -15.01 7.60
C ALA A 497 -29.36 -14.68 9.10
N ARG A 498 -30.43 -14.91 9.84
CA ARG A 498 -30.49 -14.73 11.30
C ARG A 498 -29.52 -15.64 12.03
N LEU A 499 -29.53 -16.94 11.70
CA LEU A 499 -28.65 -17.93 12.34
C LEU A 499 -27.18 -17.61 12.04
N ALA A 500 -26.82 -17.19 10.81
CA ALA A 500 -25.49 -16.81 10.45
C ALA A 500 -24.99 -15.60 11.26
N TYR A 501 -25.83 -14.59 11.42
CA TYR A 501 -25.50 -13.45 12.28
C TYR A 501 -25.28 -13.89 13.74
N LYS A 502 -26.18 -14.69 14.31
CA LYS A 502 -26.05 -15.15 15.69
C LYS A 502 -24.83 -16.01 15.92
N TRP A 503 -24.50 -16.88 14.98
CA TRP A 503 -23.32 -17.71 15.03
C TRP A 503 -22.03 -16.89 14.89
N SER A 504 -22.01 -15.88 14.01
CA SER A 504 -20.79 -15.10 13.71
C SER A 504 -20.30 -14.26 14.88
N ILE A 505 -21.16 -13.86 15.81
CA ILE A 505 -20.79 -13.05 16.99
C ILE A 505 -20.31 -13.88 18.17
N GLU A 506 -20.34 -15.21 18.08
CA GLU A 506 -19.81 -16.11 19.10
C GLU A 506 -18.28 -16.25 18.98
N ASP A 507 -17.64 -16.60 20.11
CA ASP A 507 -16.21 -16.89 20.15
C ASP A 507 -15.99 -18.41 20.24
N GLY A 508 -15.70 -19.02 19.12
CA GLY A 508 -15.47 -20.46 19.04
C GLY A 508 -14.35 -20.83 18.06
N PRO A 509 -13.88 -22.07 18.09
CA PRO A 509 -12.79 -22.52 17.22
C PRO A 509 -13.12 -22.40 15.72
N LYS A 510 -14.40 -22.54 15.34
CA LYS A 510 -14.83 -22.41 13.95
C LYS A 510 -14.84 -20.96 13.48
N GLN A 511 -15.28 -20.01 14.30
CA GLN A 511 -15.17 -18.59 14.00
C GLN A 511 -13.71 -18.18 13.85
N ILE A 512 -12.82 -18.64 14.72
CA ILE A 512 -11.37 -18.40 14.61
C ILE A 512 -10.82 -18.97 13.30
N TYR A 513 -11.27 -20.17 12.91
CA TYR A 513 -10.86 -20.78 11.64
C TYR A 513 -11.29 -19.91 10.43
N PHE A 514 -12.55 -19.44 10.40
CA PHE A 514 -13.03 -18.55 9.34
C PHE A 514 -12.25 -17.24 9.28
N ILE A 515 -12.03 -16.62 10.44
CA ILE A 515 -11.26 -15.36 10.53
C ILE A 515 -9.85 -15.56 9.97
N LYS A 516 -9.18 -16.66 10.35
CA LYS A 516 -7.84 -16.97 9.84
C LYS A 516 -7.85 -17.19 8.33
N MET A 517 -8.79 -17.98 7.82
CA MET A 517 -8.94 -18.27 6.40
C MET A 517 -9.19 -17.00 5.58
N LEU A 518 -10.10 -16.13 6.02
CA LEU A 518 -10.44 -14.90 5.32
C LEU A 518 -9.30 -13.87 5.37
N ASN A 519 -8.57 -13.81 6.48
CA ASN A 519 -7.34 -13.00 6.55
C ASN A 519 -6.25 -13.52 5.60
N GLU A 520 -6.06 -14.83 5.50
CA GLU A 520 -5.13 -15.42 4.55
C GLU A 520 -5.51 -15.09 3.09
N ILE A 521 -6.81 -15.17 2.75
CA ILE A 521 -7.30 -14.76 1.43
C ILE A 521 -7.05 -13.26 1.21
N PHE A 522 -7.28 -12.44 2.23
CA PHE A 522 -7.07 -11.00 2.13
C PHE A 522 -5.60 -10.62 1.88
N GLU A 523 -4.67 -11.34 2.47
CA GLU A 523 -3.22 -11.09 2.33
C GLU A 523 -2.63 -11.57 0.99
N LYS A 524 -3.28 -12.52 0.30
CA LYS A 524 -2.88 -13.02 -1.03
C LYS A 524 -3.18 -12.03 -2.13
#